data_a5a37dc409bb9f1dde178542fc18383c
#
_entry.id   a5a37dc409bb9f1dde178542fc18383c
#
_cell.length_a   1.000
_cell.length_b   1.000
_cell.length_c   1.000
_cell.angle_alpha   90.00
_cell.angle_beta   90.00
_cell.angle_gamma   90.00
#
_symmetry.space_group_name_H-M   'P 1'
#
loop_
_entity.id
_entity.type
_entity.pdbx_description
1 polymer ?
#
loop_
_entity_poly.entity_id
_entity_poly.type
_entity_poly.pdbx_seq_one_letter_code
_entity_poly.pdbx_strand_id
1 'polypeptide(L)'
;MSRFKINLMLVLASSLLAGCYSDTTNITDTKLLDRLVELEHRAITNLVFIEGGRFTMGDFGAVGDDGIWRPFFPPTLELNQPHEVTLSSYSLSRHKTTWEDFDTYLLANNLDVIERVFEEKRRRIPFNDDESSRFYLKKPAEVTWREAEEYCRWLGLRTGLPLALPTSAQWEFAARNRGSTEWRFSTHDGKPLHFHRDLYEQVGEGAERVPVGSRLPPNPLGVYDMADNGMEWVSDWYSDTWYRNNQNMTNPTGPVDGTEKTLRNLDFSFSRIGMPETVPTLHSADRLHIGEFTFRCALQRPTPLNTTGGKHAD
;
A
#
# COMPACT_ATOMS: atom_id res chain seq x y z
N MET A 1 -41.52 15.63 71.61
CA MET A 1 -41.88 16.29 70.39
C MET A 1 -40.62 16.47 69.57
N SER A 2 -40.30 15.52 68.74
CA SER A 2 -39.08 15.49 67.94
C SER A 2 -39.47 15.45 66.48
N ARG A 3 -39.02 16.45 65.69
CA ARG A 3 -39.24 16.55 64.27
C ARG A 3 -38.07 15.89 63.53
N PHE A 4 -38.34 14.79 62.87
CA PHE A 4 -37.43 14.15 61.93
C PHE A 4 -37.27 15.05 60.67
N LYS A 5 -36.04 15.43 60.34
CA LYS A 5 -35.68 16.01 59.04
C LYS A 5 -35.14 14.88 58.16
N ILE A 6 -35.84 14.65 57.05
CA ILE A 6 -35.39 13.75 55.97
C ILE A 6 -34.39 14.54 55.12
N ASN A 7 -33.15 14.07 55.10
CA ASN A 7 -32.13 14.52 54.19
C ASN A 7 -32.29 13.78 52.84
N LEU A 8 -32.65 14.54 51.83
CA LEU A 8 -32.72 14.10 50.43
C LEU A 8 -31.29 14.11 49.87
N MET A 9 -30.73 12.96 49.69
CA MET A 9 -29.42 12.79 49.04
C MET A 9 -29.58 12.86 47.52
N LEU A 10 -29.11 13.95 46.92
CA LEU A 10 -29.02 14.06 45.46
C LEU A 10 -27.89 13.14 44.96
N VAL A 11 -28.26 12.08 44.26
CA VAL A 11 -27.34 11.27 43.47
C VAL A 11 -27.11 11.98 42.15
N LEU A 12 -25.93 12.60 41.98
CA LEU A 12 -25.44 13.09 40.71
C LEU A 12 -25.04 11.88 39.83
N ALA A 13 -25.91 11.55 38.90
CA ALA A 13 -25.57 10.64 37.84
C ALA A 13 -24.65 11.38 36.84
N SER A 14 -23.36 11.08 36.86
CA SER A 14 -22.40 11.45 35.83
C SER A 14 -22.72 10.65 34.58
N SER A 15 -23.44 11.27 33.66
CA SER A 15 -23.61 10.77 32.28
C SER A 15 -22.26 10.87 31.56
N LEU A 16 -21.58 9.73 31.42
CA LEU A 16 -20.51 9.52 30.46
C LEU A 16 -21.12 9.72 29.05
N LEU A 17 -20.85 10.86 28.45
CA LEU A 17 -21.05 11.09 27.03
C LEU A 17 -20.04 10.20 26.28
N ALA A 18 -20.46 8.99 25.94
CA ALA A 18 -19.87 8.23 24.85
C ALA A 18 -20.15 9.05 23.57
N GLY A 19 -19.17 9.80 23.12
CA GLY A 19 -19.20 10.46 21.83
C GLY A 19 -19.30 9.39 20.75
N CYS A 20 -20.51 9.10 20.29
CA CYS A 20 -20.70 8.44 19.01
C CYS A 20 -20.14 9.39 17.94
N TYR A 21 -19.01 9.03 17.41
CA TYR A 21 -18.47 9.61 16.18
C TYR A 21 -19.38 9.14 15.04
N SER A 22 -20.47 9.84 14.81
CA SER A 22 -21.32 9.64 13.64
C SER A 22 -20.77 10.48 12.51
N ASP A 23 -19.78 9.96 11.80
CA ASP A 23 -19.40 10.49 10.48
C ASP A 23 -20.47 10.09 9.45
N THR A 24 -21.65 10.69 9.56
CA THR A 24 -22.61 10.70 8.46
C THR A 24 -22.41 12.00 7.68
N THR A 25 -21.38 12.04 6.83
CA THR A 25 -21.38 12.97 5.70
C THR A 25 -22.61 12.64 4.85
N ASN A 26 -23.57 13.55 4.76
CA ASN A 26 -24.73 13.43 3.87
C ASN A 26 -24.23 13.47 2.41
N ILE A 27 -23.90 12.31 1.86
CA ILE A 27 -23.54 12.18 0.45
C ILE A 27 -24.83 12.29 -0.36
N THR A 28 -25.09 13.49 -0.85
CA THR A 28 -26.31 13.80 -1.65
C THR A 28 -26.11 13.53 -3.15
N ASP A 29 -24.88 13.22 -3.58
CA ASP A 29 -24.58 12.88 -4.97
C ASP A 29 -24.72 11.37 -5.18
N THR A 30 -25.77 10.98 -5.91
CA THR A 30 -26.02 9.56 -6.25
C THR A 30 -24.85 8.91 -7.00
N LYS A 31 -24.13 9.67 -7.84
CA LYS A 31 -22.95 9.15 -8.56
C LYS A 31 -21.80 8.82 -7.60
N LEU A 32 -21.63 9.64 -6.55
CA LEU A 32 -20.60 9.35 -5.54
C LEU A 32 -20.96 8.12 -4.71
N LEU A 33 -22.24 7.93 -4.40
CA LEU A 33 -22.72 6.71 -3.74
C LEU A 33 -22.47 5.46 -4.58
N ASP A 34 -22.77 5.51 -5.86
CA ASP A 34 -22.50 4.38 -6.79
C ASP A 34 -21.00 4.08 -6.83
N ARG A 35 -20.13 5.08 -6.93
CA ARG A 35 -18.67 4.91 -6.90
C ARG A 35 -18.18 4.32 -5.57
N LEU A 36 -18.78 4.69 -4.45
CA LEU A 36 -18.45 4.10 -3.15
C LEU A 36 -18.78 2.62 -3.09
N VAL A 37 -19.95 2.22 -3.56
CA VAL A 37 -20.36 0.80 -3.63
C VAL A 37 -19.41 0.01 -4.53
N GLU A 38 -19.06 0.56 -5.69
CA GLU A 38 -18.12 -0.06 -6.61
C GLU A 38 -16.70 -0.15 -6.00
N LEU A 39 -16.24 0.89 -5.29
CA LEU A 39 -14.95 0.88 -4.60
C LEU A 39 -14.90 -0.21 -3.53
N GLU A 40 -15.91 -0.30 -2.67
CA GLU A 40 -15.99 -1.33 -1.62
C GLU A 40 -16.02 -2.74 -2.23
N HIS A 41 -16.76 -2.93 -3.31
CA HIS A 41 -16.78 -4.19 -4.04
C HIS A 41 -15.42 -4.53 -4.64
N ARG A 42 -14.76 -3.57 -5.32
CA ARG A 42 -13.41 -3.76 -5.88
C ARG A 42 -12.39 -4.05 -4.78
N ALA A 43 -12.47 -3.35 -3.66
CA ALA A 43 -11.56 -3.54 -2.52
C ALA A 43 -11.57 -4.98 -2.00
N ILE A 44 -12.72 -5.65 -2.06
CA ILE A 44 -12.86 -7.04 -1.61
C ILE A 44 -12.48 -8.03 -2.72
N THR A 45 -12.99 -7.83 -3.94
CA THR A 45 -12.82 -8.77 -5.05
C THR A 45 -11.42 -8.77 -5.65
N ASN A 46 -10.68 -7.68 -5.48
CA ASN A 46 -9.29 -7.57 -5.93
C ASN A 46 -8.26 -8.03 -4.88
N LEU A 47 -8.68 -8.57 -3.76
CA LEU A 47 -7.75 -9.14 -2.79
C LEU A 47 -7.24 -10.50 -3.26
N VAL A 48 -5.92 -10.62 -3.32
CA VAL A 48 -5.21 -11.88 -3.58
C VAL A 48 -4.76 -12.44 -2.24
N PHE A 49 -5.26 -13.60 -1.87
CA PHE A 49 -4.81 -14.30 -0.65
C PHE A 49 -3.43 -14.89 -0.88
N ILE A 50 -2.51 -14.59 0.04
CA ILE A 50 -1.14 -15.04 0.03
C ILE A 50 -0.91 -15.87 1.29
N GLU A 51 -0.74 -17.17 1.09
CA GLU A 51 -0.39 -18.07 2.16
C GLU A 51 0.99 -17.70 2.70
N GLY A 52 1.10 -17.53 4.01
CA GLY A 52 2.33 -17.17 4.70
C GLY A 52 3.43 -18.23 4.56
N GLY A 53 4.56 -17.95 5.13
CA GLY A 53 5.70 -18.85 5.07
C GLY A 53 6.99 -18.19 5.55
N ARG A 54 8.07 -18.95 5.49
CA ARG A 54 9.42 -18.48 5.83
C ARG A 54 10.19 -18.19 4.56
N PHE A 55 10.96 -17.10 4.55
CA PHE A 55 11.84 -16.74 3.46
C PHE A 55 13.03 -15.92 3.94
N THR A 56 14.09 -15.88 3.13
CA THR A 56 15.20 -14.96 3.33
C THR A 56 14.87 -13.63 2.69
N MET A 57 14.58 -12.60 3.50
CA MET A 57 14.36 -11.23 3.08
C MET A 57 15.69 -10.52 2.84
N GLY A 58 15.74 -9.58 1.90
CA GLY A 58 16.95 -8.84 1.54
C GLY A 58 17.69 -9.45 0.34
N ASP A 59 18.95 -9.05 0.14
CA ASP A 59 19.79 -9.58 -0.94
C ASP A 59 20.22 -11.02 -0.64
N PHE A 60 19.38 -11.95 -1.04
CA PHE A 60 19.59 -13.38 -0.79
C PHE A 60 20.75 -13.99 -1.59
N GLY A 61 21.32 -13.24 -2.57
CA GLY A 61 22.50 -13.64 -3.31
C GLY A 61 22.37 -14.97 -4.03
N ALA A 62 23.51 -15.47 -4.52
CA ALA A 62 23.65 -16.79 -5.09
C ALA A 62 24.97 -17.44 -4.69
N VAL A 63 24.99 -18.78 -4.66
CA VAL A 63 26.23 -19.54 -4.52
C VAL A 63 26.78 -19.79 -5.92
N GLY A 64 28.03 -19.36 -6.17
CA GLY A 64 28.71 -19.58 -7.43
C GLY A 64 29.21 -21.04 -7.57
N ASP A 65 29.74 -21.37 -8.74
CA ASP A 65 30.30 -22.71 -9.05
C ASP A 65 31.47 -23.08 -8.12
N ASP A 66 32.11 -22.08 -7.53
CA ASP A 66 33.17 -22.22 -6.53
C ASP A 66 32.66 -22.49 -5.09
N GLY A 67 31.34 -22.61 -4.91
CA GLY A 67 30.71 -22.81 -3.61
C GLY A 67 30.64 -21.55 -2.74
N ILE A 68 31.06 -20.39 -3.24
CA ILE A 68 31.06 -19.12 -2.47
C ILE A 68 29.77 -18.38 -2.71
N TRP A 69 29.09 -18.00 -1.62
CA TRP A 69 27.94 -17.11 -1.68
C TRP A 69 28.35 -15.69 -2.04
N ARG A 70 27.59 -15.03 -2.93
CA ARG A 70 27.78 -13.65 -3.35
C ARG A 70 26.44 -12.94 -3.41
N PRO A 71 26.37 -11.65 -2.95
CA PRO A 71 25.19 -10.85 -3.13
C PRO A 71 24.95 -10.51 -4.60
N PHE A 72 23.71 -10.27 -4.99
CA PHE A 72 23.37 -9.81 -6.34
C PHE A 72 23.77 -8.35 -6.57
N PHE A 73 23.70 -7.51 -5.52
CA PHE A 73 24.06 -6.11 -5.61
C PHE A 73 24.94 -5.65 -4.43
N PRO A 74 26.23 -5.94 -4.47
CA PRO A 74 27.18 -5.64 -3.39
C PRO A 74 27.13 -4.20 -2.84
N PRO A 75 26.94 -3.14 -3.67
CA PRO A 75 26.94 -1.77 -3.17
C PRO A 75 25.86 -1.48 -2.12
N THR A 76 24.77 -2.21 -2.11
CA THR A 76 23.66 -2.04 -1.16
C THR A 76 23.49 -3.18 -0.17
N LEU A 77 24.47 -4.08 -0.08
CA LEU A 77 24.38 -5.25 0.80
C LEU A 77 24.16 -4.86 2.26
N GLU A 78 24.81 -3.80 2.72
CA GLU A 78 24.64 -3.33 4.11
C GLU A 78 23.21 -2.91 4.42
N LEU A 79 22.52 -2.32 3.45
CA LEU A 79 21.13 -1.88 3.55
C LEU A 79 20.14 -3.04 3.41
N ASN A 80 20.52 -4.04 2.63
CA ASN A 80 19.67 -5.18 2.24
C ASN A 80 20.26 -6.51 2.71
N GLN A 81 20.82 -6.58 3.91
CA GLN A 81 21.39 -7.81 4.45
C GLN A 81 20.36 -8.93 4.50
N PRO A 82 20.71 -10.14 3.99
CA PRO A 82 19.80 -11.28 4.04
C PRO A 82 19.53 -11.71 5.48
N HIS A 83 18.27 -11.91 5.81
CA HIS A 83 17.82 -12.36 7.11
C HIS A 83 16.53 -13.15 7.00
N GLU A 84 16.31 -14.07 7.95
CA GLU A 84 15.14 -14.92 7.94
C GLU A 84 13.90 -14.21 8.46
N VAL A 85 12.81 -14.30 7.72
CA VAL A 85 11.49 -13.77 8.09
C VAL A 85 10.43 -14.85 7.97
N THR A 86 9.53 -14.92 8.94
CA THR A 86 8.32 -15.73 8.86
C THR A 86 7.09 -14.82 8.81
N LEU A 87 6.23 -15.03 7.84
CA LEU A 87 4.99 -14.28 7.71
C LEU A 87 3.78 -15.18 7.95
N SER A 88 2.81 -14.66 8.69
CA SER A 88 1.44 -15.18 8.66
C SER A 88 0.83 -14.92 7.29
N SER A 89 -0.21 -15.67 6.92
CA SER A 89 -0.98 -15.42 5.71
C SER A 89 -1.65 -14.03 5.78
N TYR A 90 -1.85 -13.41 4.63
CA TYR A 90 -2.48 -12.11 4.46
C TYR A 90 -3.10 -12.03 3.07
N SER A 91 -3.78 -10.95 2.74
CA SER A 91 -4.14 -10.69 1.34
C SER A 91 -3.58 -9.34 0.90
N LEU A 92 -3.25 -9.22 -0.37
CA LEU A 92 -2.72 -8.01 -0.98
C LEU A 92 -3.65 -7.56 -2.11
N SER A 93 -3.88 -6.25 -2.21
CA SER A 93 -4.61 -5.71 -3.37
C SER A 93 -3.89 -6.08 -4.65
N ARG A 94 -4.62 -6.65 -5.61
CA ARG A 94 -4.13 -7.10 -6.91
C ARG A 94 -3.46 -5.97 -7.69
N HIS A 95 -4.07 -4.79 -7.63
CA HIS A 95 -3.61 -3.57 -8.29
C HIS A 95 -3.23 -2.52 -7.27
N LYS A 96 -2.47 -1.53 -7.69
CA LYS A 96 -2.27 -0.28 -6.96
C LYS A 96 -3.59 0.47 -6.87
N THR A 97 -3.75 1.32 -5.85
CA THR A 97 -4.90 2.21 -5.72
C THR A 97 -4.89 3.20 -6.87
N THR A 98 -6.02 3.35 -7.57
CA THR A 98 -6.16 4.24 -8.72
C THR A 98 -6.57 5.65 -8.30
N TRP A 99 -6.43 6.62 -9.22
CA TRP A 99 -6.99 7.97 -9.00
C TRP A 99 -8.51 7.94 -8.84
N GLU A 100 -9.24 7.04 -9.53
CA GLU A 100 -10.68 6.86 -9.32
C GLU A 100 -11.01 6.49 -7.87
N ASP A 101 -10.28 5.52 -7.33
CA ASP A 101 -10.47 5.05 -5.95
C ASP A 101 -10.11 6.14 -4.94
N PHE A 102 -9.00 6.84 -5.17
CA PHE A 102 -8.53 7.90 -4.28
C PHE A 102 -9.41 9.15 -4.33
N ASP A 103 -9.90 9.56 -5.50
CA ASP A 103 -10.86 10.65 -5.64
C ASP A 103 -12.20 10.34 -4.96
N THR A 104 -12.64 9.09 -5.06
CA THR A 104 -13.83 8.64 -4.33
C THR A 104 -13.65 8.81 -2.82
N TYR A 105 -12.47 8.45 -2.29
CA TYR A 105 -12.13 8.68 -0.89
C TYR A 105 -12.14 10.16 -0.52
N LEU A 106 -11.45 11.00 -1.30
CA LEU A 106 -11.37 12.44 -1.03
C LEU A 106 -12.75 13.06 -0.96
N LEU A 107 -13.60 12.81 -1.97
CA LEU A 107 -14.93 13.40 -2.06
C LEU A 107 -15.88 12.85 -0.98
N ALA A 108 -15.79 11.56 -0.66
CA ALA A 108 -16.60 10.95 0.40
C ALA A 108 -16.30 11.52 1.80
N ASN A 109 -15.10 12.08 1.99
CA ASN A 109 -14.67 12.70 3.24
C ASN A 109 -14.65 14.23 3.18
N ASN A 110 -15.22 14.84 2.14
CA ASN A 110 -15.20 16.29 1.89
C ASN A 110 -13.78 16.88 1.90
N LEU A 111 -12.81 16.12 1.42
CA LEU A 111 -11.43 16.55 1.28
C LEU A 111 -11.21 17.22 -0.09
N ASP A 112 -10.28 18.16 -0.13
CA ASP A 112 -9.95 18.87 -1.36
C ASP A 112 -9.25 17.97 -2.37
N VAL A 113 -9.75 17.97 -3.60
CA VAL A 113 -9.08 17.34 -4.74
C VAL A 113 -8.02 18.30 -5.26
N ILE A 114 -6.80 18.16 -4.76
CA ILE A 114 -5.68 19.05 -5.05
C ILE A 114 -4.50 18.29 -5.65
N GLU A 115 -3.76 19.01 -6.48
CA GLU A 115 -2.39 18.67 -6.87
C GLU A 115 -1.44 19.53 -6.04
N ARG A 116 -0.41 18.91 -5.49
CA ARG A 116 0.67 19.62 -4.83
C ARG A 116 1.83 19.77 -5.81
N VAL A 117 2.10 21.02 -6.22
CA VAL A 117 3.25 21.35 -7.06
C VAL A 117 4.15 22.28 -6.25
N PHE A 118 5.29 21.78 -5.76
CA PHE A 118 6.15 22.48 -4.79
C PHE A 118 5.36 22.84 -3.51
N GLU A 119 5.33 24.11 -3.15
CA GLU A 119 4.53 24.64 -2.04
C GLU A 119 3.13 25.08 -2.47
N GLU A 120 2.86 25.10 -3.77
CA GLU A 120 1.57 25.50 -4.33
C GLU A 120 0.58 24.33 -4.36
N LYS A 121 -0.67 24.64 -4.01
CA LYS A 121 -1.80 23.72 -4.15
C LYS A 121 -2.63 24.15 -5.35
N ARG A 122 -2.81 23.25 -6.30
CA ARG A 122 -3.69 23.48 -7.45
C ARG A 122 -4.87 22.53 -7.37
N ARG A 123 -6.05 23.02 -7.71
CA ARG A 123 -7.23 22.18 -7.87
C ARG A 123 -7.05 21.31 -9.11
N ARG A 124 -7.23 20.00 -8.97
CA ARG A 124 -7.32 19.09 -10.11
C ARG A 124 -8.77 18.64 -10.35
N ILE A 125 -9.04 18.15 -11.55
CA ILE A 125 -10.34 17.60 -11.92
C ILE A 125 -10.44 16.19 -11.35
N PRO A 126 -11.41 15.89 -10.45
CA PRO A 126 -11.63 14.52 -9.99
C PRO A 126 -12.19 13.66 -11.12
N PHE A 127 -11.89 12.36 -11.05
CA PHE A 127 -12.32 11.37 -12.04
C PHE A 127 -11.96 11.76 -13.48
N ASN A 128 -10.75 12.25 -13.67
CA ASN A 128 -10.27 12.68 -14.97
C ASN A 128 -10.23 11.48 -15.93
N ASP A 129 -10.95 11.57 -17.06
CA ASP A 129 -11.08 10.55 -18.09
C ASP A 129 -10.14 10.75 -19.30
N ASP A 130 -9.28 11.75 -19.27
CA ASP A 130 -8.23 11.99 -20.26
C ASP A 130 -7.07 11.00 -20.04
N GLU A 131 -6.93 10.03 -20.92
CA GLU A 131 -5.88 8.99 -20.84
C GLU A 131 -4.46 9.55 -20.90
N SER A 132 -4.27 10.72 -21.52
CA SER A 132 -2.98 11.38 -21.58
C SER A 132 -2.60 12.06 -20.25
N SER A 133 -3.59 12.36 -19.41
CA SER A 133 -3.37 13.01 -18.12
C SER A 133 -2.63 12.08 -17.14
N ARG A 134 -1.70 12.63 -16.36
CA ARG A 134 -1.12 11.92 -15.21
C ARG A 134 -2.17 11.54 -14.15
N PHE A 135 -3.29 12.28 -14.10
CA PHE A 135 -4.41 12.06 -13.19
C PHE A 135 -5.54 11.24 -13.82
N TYR A 136 -5.26 10.54 -14.94
CA TYR A 136 -6.24 9.65 -15.52
C TYR A 136 -6.76 8.64 -14.50
N LEU A 137 -8.07 8.54 -14.41
CA LEU A 137 -8.76 7.80 -13.34
C LEU A 137 -8.29 6.35 -13.16
N LYS A 138 -7.76 5.69 -14.22
CA LYS A 138 -7.27 4.31 -14.15
C LYS A 138 -5.77 4.19 -13.86
N LYS A 139 -5.02 5.30 -13.81
CA LYS A 139 -3.60 5.30 -13.41
C LYS A 139 -3.48 5.19 -11.89
N PRO A 140 -2.34 4.68 -11.36
CA PRO A 140 -2.12 4.64 -9.92
C PRO A 140 -2.11 6.05 -9.31
N ALA A 141 -2.75 6.21 -8.18
CA ALA A 141 -2.71 7.45 -7.41
C ALA A 141 -1.32 7.65 -6.80
N GLU A 142 -0.78 8.85 -7.01
CA GLU A 142 0.52 9.26 -6.48
C GLU A 142 0.29 10.23 -5.31
N VAL A 143 0.64 9.80 -4.11
CA VAL A 143 0.26 10.45 -2.85
C VAL A 143 1.39 10.40 -1.83
N THR A 144 1.27 11.15 -0.73
CA THR A 144 2.16 11.03 0.43
C THR A 144 1.89 9.72 1.18
N TRP A 145 2.86 9.29 1.99
CA TRP A 145 2.68 8.11 2.84
C TRP A 145 1.46 8.23 3.76
N ARG A 146 1.26 9.41 4.35
CA ARG A 146 0.13 9.68 5.26
C ARG A 146 -1.21 9.53 4.56
N GLU A 147 -1.33 10.06 3.36
CA GLU A 147 -2.55 9.93 2.54
C GLU A 147 -2.83 8.47 2.18
N ALA A 148 -1.79 7.70 1.85
CA ALA A 148 -1.89 6.28 1.56
C ALA A 148 -2.35 5.46 2.78
N GLU A 149 -1.78 5.75 3.96
CA GLU A 149 -2.14 5.10 5.22
C GLU A 149 -3.58 5.44 5.63
N GLU A 150 -3.95 6.71 5.56
CA GLU A 150 -5.30 7.17 5.88
C GLU A 150 -6.35 6.56 4.94
N TYR A 151 -6.06 6.47 3.65
CA TYR A 151 -6.93 5.80 2.68
C TYR A 151 -7.16 4.34 3.03
N CYS A 152 -6.09 3.55 3.24
CA CYS A 152 -6.25 2.12 3.55
C CYS A 152 -7.02 1.91 4.86
N ARG A 153 -6.77 2.72 5.88
CA ARG A 153 -7.50 2.68 7.15
C ARG A 153 -8.97 3.05 6.97
N TRP A 154 -9.27 4.11 6.23
CA TRP A 154 -10.64 4.52 5.92
C TRP A 154 -11.41 3.42 5.17
N LEU A 155 -10.78 2.83 4.15
CA LEU A 155 -11.37 1.73 3.40
C LEU A 155 -11.63 0.51 4.29
N GLY A 156 -10.73 0.25 5.25
CA GLY A 156 -10.90 -0.77 6.26
C GLY A 156 -12.12 -0.53 7.16
N LEU A 157 -12.33 0.69 7.61
CA LEU A 157 -13.51 1.06 8.41
C LEU A 157 -14.81 0.90 7.61
N ARG A 158 -14.81 1.26 6.33
CA ARG A 158 -15.98 1.15 5.47
C ARG A 158 -16.36 -0.31 5.16
N THR A 159 -15.38 -1.15 4.94
CA THR A 159 -15.59 -2.58 4.61
C THR A 159 -15.68 -3.48 5.83
N GLY A 160 -15.41 -2.97 7.02
CA GLY A 160 -15.31 -3.78 8.24
C GLY A 160 -14.12 -4.76 8.24
N LEU A 161 -13.10 -4.50 7.43
CA LEU A 161 -11.92 -5.35 7.25
C LEU A 161 -10.65 -4.66 7.81
N PRO A 162 -9.70 -5.40 8.39
CA PRO A 162 -8.42 -4.84 8.85
C PRO A 162 -7.48 -4.53 7.68
N LEU A 163 -7.83 -3.52 6.85
CA LEU A 163 -7.00 -3.04 5.75
C LEU A 163 -5.98 -2.02 6.28
N ALA A 164 -4.75 -2.14 5.79
CA ALA A 164 -3.63 -1.25 6.08
C ALA A 164 -2.66 -1.24 4.88
N LEU A 165 -1.62 -0.42 4.92
CA LEU A 165 -0.48 -0.59 4.02
C LEU A 165 0.19 -1.95 4.30
N PRO A 166 0.73 -2.65 3.29
CA PRO A 166 1.53 -3.84 3.51
C PRO A 166 2.80 -3.48 4.28
N THR A 167 3.35 -4.42 5.05
CA THR A 167 4.70 -4.27 5.55
C THR A 167 5.73 -4.47 4.42
N SER A 168 6.94 -3.97 4.62
CA SER A 168 8.05 -4.17 3.68
C SER A 168 8.30 -5.66 3.41
N ALA A 169 8.19 -6.49 4.44
CA ALA A 169 8.33 -7.94 4.33
C ALA A 169 7.18 -8.59 3.55
N GLN A 170 5.93 -8.18 3.78
CA GLN A 170 4.78 -8.65 3.00
C GLN A 170 4.92 -8.27 1.52
N TRP A 171 5.33 -7.04 1.24
CA TRP A 171 5.54 -6.58 -0.12
C TRP A 171 6.61 -7.42 -0.85
N GLU A 172 7.79 -7.61 -0.23
CA GLU A 172 8.87 -8.41 -0.83
C GLU A 172 8.48 -9.88 -1.02
N PHE A 173 7.82 -10.48 -0.03
CA PHE A 173 7.33 -11.85 -0.11
C PHE A 173 6.39 -12.05 -1.30
N ALA A 174 5.45 -11.12 -1.50
CA ALA A 174 4.53 -11.15 -2.64
C ALA A 174 5.26 -10.92 -3.98
N ALA A 175 6.16 -9.94 -4.05
CA ALA A 175 6.94 -9.62 -5.25
C ALA A 175 7.80 -10.80 -5.72
N ARG A 176 8.25 -11.61 -4.78
CA ARG A 176 9.09 -12.80 -5.01
C ARG A 176 8.31 -14.11 -5.05
N ASN A 177 7.04 -14.07 -5.43
CA ASN A 177 6.22 -15.29 -5.50
C ASN A 177 6.35 -16.16 -4.24
N ARG A 178 5.99 -15.59 -3.08
CA ARG A 178 6.14 -16.16 -1.74
C ARG A 178 7.62 -16.32 -1.31
N GLY A 179 8.43 -15.31 -1.59
CA GLY A 179 9.84 -15.28 -1.16
C GLY A 179 10.77 -16.24 -1.90
N SER A 180 10.41 -16.68 -3.09
CA SER A 180 11.24 -17.54 -3.94
C SER A 180 12.59 -16.88 -4.27
N THR A 181 13.65 -17.66 -4.28
CA THR A 181 15.00 -17.25 -4.71
C THR A 181 15.14 -17.16 -6.23
N GLU A 182 14.17 -17.60 -7.00
CA GLU A 182 14.14 -17.46 -8.46
C GLU A 182 13.71 -16.06 -8.88
N TRP A 183 12.96 -15.34 -8.04
CA TRP A 183 12.45 -13.99 -8.31
C TRP A 183 13.42 -12.91 -7.83
N ARG A 184 14.53 -12.70 -8.54
CA ARG A 184 15.46 -11.60 -8.28
C ARG A 184 14.83 -10.24 -8.56
N PHE A 185 13.99 -10.17 -9.58
CA PHE A 185 13.25 -8.97 -9.97
C PHE A 185 11.75 -9.17 -9.73
N SER A 186 11.03 -8.09 -9.46
CA SER A 186 9.60 -8.13 -9.12
C SER A 186 8.67 -8.27 -10.32
N THR A 187 9.19 -8.70 -11.47
CA THR A 187 8.44 -8.95 -12.70
C THR A 187 7.60 -10.23 -12.60
N HIS A 188 6.73 -10.46 -13.57
CA HIS A 188 5.87 -11.63 -13.61
C HIS A 188 6.63 -12.97 -13.69
N ASP A 189 7.84 -12.98 -14.20
CA ASP A 189 8.69 -14.17 -14.37
C ASP A 189 10.07 -14.09 -13.67
N GLY A 190 10.27 -13.06 -12.85
CA GLY A 190 11.52 -12.85 -12.08
C GLY A 190 12.71 -12.35 -12.88
N LYS A 191 12.57 -12.04 -14.19
CA LYS A 191 13.63 -11.51 -15.03
C LYS A 191 13.66 -9.98 -15.03
N PRO A 192 14.82 -9.34 -15.34
CA PRO A 192 14.93 -7.91 -15.42
C PRO A 192 13.98 -7.28 -16.44
N LEU A 193 13.50 -6.07 -16.20
CA LEU A 193 12.56 -5.35 -17.06
C LEU A 193 13.01 -5.25 -18.53
N HIS A 194 14.31 -5.08 -18.79
CA HIS A 194 14.81 -4.97 -20.17
C HIS A 194 14.62 -6.24 -21.02
N PHE A 195 14.30 -7.38 -20.42
CA PHE A 195 13.88 -8.60 -21.14
C PHE A 195 12.42 -8.52 -21.62
N HIS A 196 11.67 -7.55 -21.16
CA HIS A 196 10.25 -7.36 -21.48
C HIS A 196 10.02 -6.10 -22.33
N ARG A 197 11.04 -5.68 -23.11
CA ARG A 197 11.00 -4.45 -23.92
C ARG A 197 9.76 -4.40 -24.82
N ASP A 198 9.42 -5.51 -25.46
CA ASP A 198 8.27 -5.58 -26.36
C ASP A 198 6.95 -5.24 -25.67
N LEU A 199 6.77 -5.63 -24.41
CA LEU A 199 5.59 -5.29 -23.61
C LEU A 199 5.60 -3.81 -23.21
N TYR A 200 6.79 -3.26 -22.94
CA TYR A 200 6.98 -1.86 -22.61
C TYR A 200 6.67 -0.96 -23.79
N GLU A 201 7.16 -1.30 -24.98
CA GLU A 201 6.96 -0.53 -26.21
C GLU A 201 5.49 -0.47 -26.64
N GLN A 202 4.69 -1.48 -26.31
CA GLN A 202 3.26 -1.51 -26.62
C GLN A 202 2.41 -0.56 -25.78
N VAL A 203 2.82 -0.25 -24.56
CA VAL A 203 2.00 0.48 -23.57
C VAL A 203 2.62 1.84 -23.18
N GLY A 204 3.76 2.19 -23.78
CA GLY A 204 4.50 3.41 -23.49
C GLY A 204 5.78 3.15 -22.69
N GLU A 205 6.86 3.79 -23.15
CA GLU A 205 8.17 3.69 -22.51
C GLU A 205 8.30 4.62 -21.30
N GLY A 206 9.11 4.22 -20.36
CA GLY A 206 9.71 5.08 -19.37
C GLY A 206 8.94 5.23 -18.06
N ALA A 207 9.21 6.35 -17.41
CA ALA A 207 8.71 6.67 -16.07
C ALA A 207 7.23 7.07 -16.03
N GLU A 208 6.56 7.16 -17.18
CA GLU A 208 5.15 7.52 -17.23
C GLU A 208 4.26 6.46 -16.59
N ARG A 209 3.29 6.92 -15.81
CA ARG A 209 2.26 6.05 -15.26
C ARG A 209 1.30 5.62 -16.35
N VAL A 210 0.92 4.35 -16.30
CA VAL A 210 -0.06 3.75 -17.22
C VAL A 210 -1.24 3.20 -16.39
N PRO A 211 -2.38 2.87 -17.00
CA PRO A 211 -3.47 2.21 -16.28
C PRO A 211 -2.96 0.99 -15.52
N VAL A 212 -3.45 0.78 -14.31
CA VAL A 212 -2.99 -0.34 -13.47
C VAL A 212 -3.19 -1.68 -14.17
N GLY A 213 -2.18 -2.53 -14.09
CA GLY A 213 -2.19 -3.87 -14.69
C GLY A 213 -2.10 -3.92 -16.23
N SER A 214 -1.80 -2.79 -16.91
CA SER A 214 -1.80 -2.75 -18.38
C SER A 214 -0.44 -3.04 -19.01
N ARG A 215 0.67 -2.92 -18.28
CA ARG A 215 2.01 -3.01 -18.86
C ARG A 215 2.58 -4.42 -18.83
N LEU A 216 2.61 -5.05 -17.69
CA LEU A 216 3.14 -6.40 -17.51
C LEU A 216 2.03 -7.36 -17.03
N PRO A 217 2.11 -8.65 -17.38
CA PRO A 217 1.27 -9.66 -16.76
C PRO A 217 1.44 -9.67 -15.23
N PRO A 218 0.49 -10.24 -14.48
CA PRO A 218 0.64 -10.41 -13.05
C PRO A 218 1.73 -11.44 -12.74
N ASN A 219 2.32 -11.36 -11.57
CA ASN A 219 3.17 -12.44 -11.07
C ASN A 219 2.33 -13.71 -10.81
N PRO A 220 2.94 -14.88 -10.52
CA PRO A 220 2.18 -16.13 -10.34
C PRO A 220 1.13 -16.10 -9.24
N LEU A 221 1.21 -15.15 -8.31
CA LEU A 221 0.18 -14.93 -7.29
C LEU A 221 -1.04 -14.15 -7.83
N GLY A 222 -0.94 -13.54 -9.00
CA GLY A 222 -1.98 -12.70 -9.57
C GLY A 222 -1.88 -11.23 -9.17
N VAL A 223 -0.71 -10.77 -8.69
CA VAL A 223 -0.46 -9.37 -8.30
C VAL A 223 0.25 -8.65 -9.44
N TYR A 224 -0.28 -7.48 -9.83
CA TYR A 224 0.22 -6.65 -10.93
C TYR A 224 1.14 -5.53 -10.45
N ASP A 225 1.93 -4.97 -11.38
CA ASP A 225 2.71 -3.74 -11.23
C ASP A 225 3.74 -3.78 -10.07
N MET A 226 4.25 -4.97 -9.72
CA MET A 226 5.24 -5.09 -8.64
C MET A 226 6.64 -4.63 -9.07
N ALA A 227 6.94 -4.55 -10.38
CA ALA A 227 8.23 -4.16 -10.92
C ALA A 227 8.26 -2.76 -11.53
N ASP A 228 7.09 -2.13 -11.73
CA ASP A 228 6.99 -0.85 -12.44
C ASP A 228 5.79 -0.02 -11.99
N ASN A 229 5.40 0.97 -12.83
CA ASN A 229 4.24 1.83 -12.61
C ASN A 229 4.27 2.62 -11.28
N GLY A 230 5.47 2.93 -10.80
CA GLY A 230 5.75 3.73 -9.61
C GLY A 230 6.18 2.94 -8.38
N MET A 231 7.05 3.56 -7.58
CA MET A 231 7.42 3.03 -6.27
C MET A 231 6.22 3.02 -5.33
N GLU A 232 6.24 2.11 -4.36
CA GLU A 232 5.11 1.90 -3.45
C GLU A 232 5.48 2.16 -2.00
N TRP A 233 4.64 2.94 -1.33
CA TRP A 233 4.66 3.07 0.11
C TRP A 233 4.31 1.76 0.82
N VAL A 234 5.08 1.44 1.85
CA VAL A 234 4.75 0.39 2.81
C VAL A 234 4.68 0.98 4.23
N SER A 235 4.17 0.21 5.19
CA SER A 235 3.91 0.72 6.54
C SER A 235 5.17 1.05 7.34
N ASP A 236 6.28 0.37 7.04
CA ASP A 236 7.50 0.37 7.85
C ASP A 236 8.20 1.72 7.85
N TRP A 237 8.69 2.14 9.02
CA TRP A 237 9.75 3.12 9.08
C TRP A 237 11.02 2.57 8.44
N TYR A 238 11.75 3.42 7.74
CA TYR A 238 13.01 3.05 7.12
C TYR A 238 14.15 3.09 8.13
N SER A 239 15.05 2.12 8.03
CA SER A 239 16.31 2.11 8.77
C SER A 239 17.35 1.28 8.02
N ASP A 240 18.57 1.80 7.95
CA ASP A 240 19.71 1.12 7.33
C ASP A 240 20.21 -0.06 8.16
N THR A 241 19.96 -0.05 9.46
CA THR A 241 20.59 -0.99 10.39
C THR A 241 19.61 -1.93 11.09
N TRP A 242 18.31 -1.63 11.05
CA TRP A 242 17.32 -2.36 11.84
C TRP A 242 17.29 -3.87 11.49
N TYR A 243 17.24 -4.20 10.22
CA TYR A 243 17.23 -5.61 9.78
C TYR A 243 18.56 -6.33 10.06
N ARG A 244 19.68 -5.62 10.04
CA ARG A 244 20.99 -6.19 10.43
C ARG A 244 21.00 -6.63 11.90
N ASN A 245 20.34 -5.88 12.76
CA ASN A 245 20.29 -6.08 14.20
C ASN A 245 19.13 -7.00 14.64
N ASN A 246 18.18 -7.30 13.75
CA ASN A 246 16.98 -8.06 14.05
C ASN A 246 16.86 -9.23 13.08
N GLN A 247 17.31 -10.40 13.51
CA GLN A 247 17.29 -11.63 12.71
C GLN A 247 16.14 -12.56 13.16
N ASN A 248 15.70 -13.46 12.27
CA ASN A 248 14.67 -14.47 12.56
C ASN A 248 13.34 -13.89 13.08
N MET A 249 12.82 -12.88 12.40
CA MET A 249 11.61 -12.18 12.82
C MET A 249 10.33 -12.85 12.32
N THR A 250 9.28 -12.73 13.12
CA THR A 250 7.92 -13.13 12.72
C THR A 250 7.07 -11.88 12.53
N ASN A 251 6.46 -11.72 11.35
CA ASN A 251 5.63 -10.58 10.97
C ASN A 251 6.31 -9.22 11.29
N PRO A 252 7.52 -8.96 10.79
CA PRO A 252 8.21 -7.70 11.08
C PRO A 252 7.45 -6.50 10.51
N THR A 253 7.47 -5.40 11.25
CA THR A 253 6.83 -4.12 10.90
C THR A 253 7.83 -2.97 10.79
N GLY A 254 9.14 -3.30 10.78
CA GLY A 254 10.19 -2.30 10.81
C GLY A 254 10.41 -1.69 12.21
N PRO A 255 11.22 -0.64 12.31
CA PRO A 255 11.41 0.12 13.55
C PRO A 255 10.10 0.69 14.09
N VAL A 256 10.05 0.96 15.39
CA VAL A 256 8.86 1.55 16.04
C VAL A 256 8.65 3.00 15.62
N ASP A 257 9.74 3.72 15.36
CA ASP A 257 9.76 5.10 14.91
C ASP A 257 10.89 5.35 13.90
N GLY A 258 10.88 6.52 13.28
CA GLY A 258 11.88 6.94 12.31
C GLY A 258 11.58 8.32 11.74
N THR A 259 12.39 8.76 10.79
CA THR A 259 12.23 10.03 10.07
C THR A 259 11.79 9.83 8.62
N GLU A 260 11.91 8.61 8.12
CA GLU A 260 11.61 8.23 6.75
C GLU A 260 10.76 6.97 6.70
N LYS A 261 9.87 6.89 5.72
CA LYS A 261 9.07 5.70 5.42
C LYS A 261 9.70 4.88 4.30
N THR A 262 9.48 3.59 4.32
CA THR A 262 10.06 2.68 3.33
C THR A 262 9.28 2.70 2.02
N LEU A 263 10.01 2.81 0.92
CA LEU A 263 9.52 2.61 -0.45
C LEU A 263 10.06 1.31 -1.02
N ARG A 264 9.24 0.68 -1.84
CA ARG A 264 9.51 -0.55 -2.57
C ARG A 264 9.26 -0.34 -4.07
N ASN A 265 9.52 -1.36 -4.87
CA ASN A 265 9.44 -1.33 -6.34
C ASN A 265 10.58 -0.53 -6.97
N LEU A 266 11.80 -0.96 -6.65
CA LEU A 266 13.04 -0.55 -7.33
C LEU A 266 13.51 -1.72 -8.22
N ASP A 267 14.71 -1.62 -8.79
CA ASP A 267 15.26 -2.60 -9.76
C ASP A 267 15.21 -4.05 -9.27
N PHE A 268 15.65 -4.30 -8.04
CA PHE A 268 15.61 -5.63 -7.44
C PHE A 268 14.43 -5.80 -6.49
N SER A 269 13.90 -7.01 -6.42
CA SER A 269 12.75 -7.35 -5.55
C SER A 269 13.02 -7.08 -4.06
N PHE A 270 14.27 -7.12 -3.64
CA PHE A 270 14.70 -6.86 -2.27
C PHE A 270 15.06 -5.39 -2.00
N SER A 271 15.23 -4.56 -3.04
CA SER A 271 15.63 -3.16 -2.89
C SER A 271 14.57 -2.31 -2.19
N ARG A 272 15.05 -1.40 -1.34
CA ARG A 272 14.24 -0.45 -0.59
C ARG A 272 15.00 0.84 -0.37
N ILE A 273 14.27 1.94 -0.23
CA ILE A 273 14.82 3.24 0.14
C ILE A 273 13.96 3.90 1.20
N GLY A 274 14.55 4.84 1.93
CA GLY A 274 13.86 5.74 2.84
C GLY A 274 13.41 7.01 2.14
N MET A 275 12.23 7.51 2.52
CA MET A 275 11.70 8.77 2.04
C MET A 275 10.88 9.45 3.15
N PRO A 276 11.03 10.77 3.41
CA PRO A 276 10.20 11.47 4.37
C PRO A 276 8.70 11.29 4.05
N GLU A 277 7.89 11.06 5.07
CA GLU A 277 6.45 10.78 4.92
C GLU A 277 5.65 11.95 4.29
N THR A 278 6.19 13.15 4.37
CA THR A 278 5.57 14.41 3.93
C THR A 278 6.29 15.03 2.75
N VAL A 279 7.06 14.27 1.98
CA VAL A 279 7.75 14.85 0.82
C VAL A 279 6.71 15.44 -0.12
N PRO A 280 6.67 16.78 -0.26
CA PRO A 280 5.89 17.40 -1.31
C PRO A 280 6.52 16.99 -2.63
N THR A 281 5.71 16.88 -3.65
CA THR A 281 6.12 16.66 -5.02
C THR A 281 7.23 17.63 -5.43
N LEU A 282 8.47 17.21 -5.31
CA LEU A 282 9.59 17.99 -5.83
C LEU A 282 9.68 17.72 -7.33
N HIS A 283 9.04 18.56 -8.10
CA HIS A 283 9.44 18.75 -9.49
C HIS A 283 10.82 19.42 -9.46
N SER A 284 11.89 18.62 -9.32
CA SER A 284 13.21 19.17 -9.56
C SER A 284 13.32 19.45 -11.06
N ALA A 285 13.88 20.61 -11.42
CA ALA A 285 14.24 20.95 -12.81
C ALA A 285 15.19 19.90 -13.42
N ASP A 286 15.71 18.98 -12.65
CA ASP A 286 16.69 17.95 -12.98
C ASP A 286 16.09 16.57 -13.29
N ARG A 287 14.84 16.48 -13.73
CA ARG A 287 14.19 15.25 -14.25
C ARG A 287 14.01 14.07 -13.27
N LEU A 288 14.26 14.22 -11.99
CA LEU A 288 13.90 13.26 -10.99
C LEU A 288 12.54 13.65 -10.39
N HIS A 289 11.49 13.00 -10.81
CA HIS A 289 10.17 13.09 -10.16
C HIS A 289 10.27 12.44 -8.77
N ILE A 290 10.89 13.17 -7.83
CA ILE A 290 11.01 12.74 -6.45
C ILE A 290 9.81 13.29 -5.70
N GLY A 291 8.92 12.42 -5.22
CA GLY A 291 7.90 12.83 -4.27
C GLY A 291 6.48 12.33 -4.51
N GLU A 292 6.20 11.70 -5.65
CA GLU A 292 4.89 11.10 -5.90
C GLU A 292 5.04 9.59 -6.00
N PHE A 293 4.59 8.91 -4.95
CA PHE A 293 4.71 7.48 -4.84
C PHE A 293 3.34 6.86 -4.74
N THR A 294 3.22 5.69 -5.31
CA THR A 294 1.98 4.92 -5.37
C THR A 294 1.82 4.06 -4.12
N PHE A 295 0.72 3.35 -4.02
CA PHE A 295 0.49 2.41 -2.93
C PHE A 295 -0.57 1.37 -3.29
N ARG A 296 -0.64 0.33 -2.48
CA ARG A 296 -1.75 -0.62 -2.43
C ARG A 296 -2.05 -0.98 -0.99
N CYS A 297 -3.28 -1.43 -0.71
CA CYS A 297 -3.64 -1.91 0.62
C CYS A 297 -3.41 -3.41 0.75
N ALA A 298 -3.23 -3.86 1.98
CA ALA A 298 -3.17 -5.25 2.39
C ALA A 298 -4.24 -5.53 3.45
N LEU A 299 -4.86 -6.70 3.39
CA LEU A 299 -5.76 -7.20 4.43
C LEU A 299 -4.94 -8.02 5.43
N GLN A 300 -4.86 -7.53 6.65
CA GLN A 300 -4.10 -8.13 7.75
C GLN A 300 -4.92 -9.24 8.44
N ARG A 301 -5.28 -10.26 7.66
CA ARG A 301 -6.09 -11.40 8.12
C ARG A 301 -5.48 -12.71 7.63
N PRO A 302 -5.23 -13.69 8.53
CA PRO A 302 -4.54 -14.94 8.17
C PRO A 302 -5.42 -15.96 7.43
N THR A 303 -6.69 -15.65 7.20
CA THR A 303 -7.62 -16.52 6.47
C THR A 303 -8.19 -15.81 5.25
N PRO A 304 -8.42 -16.51 4.13
CA PRO A 304 -9.05 -15.92 2.96
C PRO A 304 -10.44 -15.38 3.26
N LEU A 305 -10.89 -14.38 2.50
CA LEU A 305 -12.27 -13.96 2.52
C LEU A 305 -13.12 -14.99 1.76
N ASN A 306 -14.19 -15.46 2.39
CA ASN A 306 -15.18 -16.27 1.71
C ASN A 306 -16.04 -15.34 0.86
N THR A 307 -15.69 -15.20 -0.42
CA THR A 307 -16.47 -14.42 -1.41
C THR A 307 -17.66 -15.21 -1.98
N THR A 308 -17.86 -16.47 -1.54
CA THR A 308 -19.00 -17.29 -1.95
C THR A 308 -20.15 -17.14 -0.97
N GLY A 309 -21.20 -16.37 -1.34
CA GLY A 309 -22.48 -16.51 -0.63
C GLY A 309 -23.30 -15.24 -0.41
N GLY A 310 -23.48 -14.42 -1.43
CA GLY A 310 -24.67 -13.56 -1.51
C GLY A 310 -25.87 -14.37 -2.01
N LYS A 311 -26.30 -15.43 -1.31
CA LYS A 311 -27.69 -15.89 -1.42
C LYS A 311 -28.48 -15.07 -0.44
N HIS A 312 -29.25 -14.13 -0.95
CA HIS A 312 -30.38 -13.58 -0.25
C HIS A 312 -31.21 -14.77 0.27
N ALA A 313 -31.34 -14.87 1.57
CA ALA A 313 -32.41 -15.68 2.15
C ALA A 313 -33.72 -14.93 1.88
N ASP A 314 -34.64 -15.61 1.22
CA ASP A 314 -36.02 -15.22 1.00
C ASP A 314 -36.76 -14.96 2.33
#